data_a6d55b854bb95fc0ffd803cbabc2d80f
#
_entry.id   a6d55b854bb95fc0ffd803cbabc2d80f
#
_cell.length_a   1.000
_cell.length_b   1.000
_cell.length_c   1.000
_cell.angle_alpha   90.00
_cell.angle_beta   90.00
_cell.angle_gamma   90.00
#
_symmetry.space_group_name_H-M   'P 1'
#
loop_
_entity.id
_entity.type
_entity.pdbx_description
1 polymer ?
#
loop_
_entity_poly.entity_id
_entity_poly.type
_entity_poly.pdbx_seq_one_letter_code
_entity_poly.pdbx_strand_id
1 'polypeptide(L)'
;KINNFFKNKRVWCASSTHKSEEVICGNIHLELKKRFSNILTIIIPRHIERCEQIKNDLNKLNLKVHMDEPQKKISSNTDVYLVNSYGKTKFFFDKVQNIFLGGSLIKHGGQNPLEAARFGCNILNGPYVQNFKEIYKFLEKNNISRKISNEKELINYLRKLLNKKIKINQIQKKLRLIGKNILEKSYKEIS
;
A
#
# COMPACT_ATOMS: atom_id res chain seq x y z
N LYS A 1 13.26 -0.19 -16.44
CA LYS A 1 12.25 -1.16 -16.96
C LYS A 1 10.93 -1.06 -16.19
N ILE A 2 10.93 -1.14 -14.86
CA ILE A 2 9.70 -1.13 -14.02
C ILE A 2 8.91 0.19 -14.10
N ASN A 3 9.57 1.34 -14.16
CA ASN A 3 8.91 2.64 -14.30
C ASN A 3 8.08 2.76 -15.59
N ASN A 4 8.58 2.20 -16.70
CA ASN A 4 7.84 2.18 -17.96
C ASN A 4 6.65 1.21 -17.88
N PHE A 5 6.77 0.13 -17.12
CA PHE A 5 5.68 -0.82 -16.91
C PHE A 5 4.51 -0.20 -16.13
N PHE A 6 4.79 0.67 -15.15
CA PHE A 6 3.75 1.34 -14.35
C PHE A 6 3.03 2.47 -15.09
N LYS A 7 3.65 3.05 -16.13
CA LYS A 7 3.18 4.27 -16.78
C LYS A 7 1.73 4.21 -17.28
N ASN A 8 1.30 3.04 -17.75
CA ASN A 8 -0.05 2.82 -18.30
C ASN A 8 -0.93 1.92 -17.42
N LYS A 9 -0.54 1.71 -16.16
CA LYS A 9 -1.27 0.88 -15.20
C LYS A 9 -1.93 1.73 -14.13
N ARG A 10 -3.09 1.29 -13.64
CA ARG A 10 -3.61 1.72 -12.36
C ARG A 10 -2.99 0.84 -11.28
N VAL A 11 -2.24 1.45 -10.37
CA VAL A 11 -1.42 0.70 -9.42
C VAL A 11 -1.84 1.00 -8.00
N TRP A 12 -1.92 -0.03 -7.19
CA TRP A 12 -1.96 0.04 -5.74
C TRP A 12 -1.00 -0.99 -5.15
N CYS A 13 -0.58 -0.78 -3.90
CA CYS A 13 0.39 -1.63 -3.24
C CYS A 13 -0.15 -2.08 -1.88
N ALA A 14 -0.08 -3.38 -1.62
CA ALA A 14 -0.21 -3.97 -0.30
C ALA A 14 1.18 -4.22 0.27
N SER A 15 1.55 -3.46 1.30
CA SER A 15 2.90 -3.49 1.88
C SER A 15 2.90 -4.12 3.26
N SER A 16 3.94 -4.90 3.54
CA SER A 16 4.13 -5.63 4.79
C SER A 16 2.96 -6.56 5.13
N THR A 17 2.49 -7.29 4.11
CA THR A 17 1.39 -8.23 4.25
C THR A 17 1.79 -9.46 5.05
N HIS A 18 0.83 -10.03 5.75
CA HIS A 18 0.95 -11.25 6.53
C HIS A 18 0.08 -12.36 5.96
N LYS A 19 0.28 -13.58 6.48
CA LYS A 19 -0.48 -14.77 6.07
C LYS A 19 -1.98 -14.47 6.02
N SER A 20 -2.62 -14.87 4.95
CA SER A 20 -4.02 -14.65 4.54
C SER A 20 -4.30 -13.29 3.89
N GLU A 21 -3.57 -12.23 4.20
CA GLU A 21 -3.82 -10.92 3.58
C GLU A 21 -3.46 -10.91 2.09
N GLU A 22 -2.48 -11.72 1.66
CA GLU A 22 -2.10 -11.81 0.25
C GLU A 22 -3.22 -12.39 -0.62
N VAL A 23 -3.94 -13.39 -0.12
CA VAL A 23 -5.12 -13.97 -0.80
C VAL A 23 -6.26 -12.96 -0.84
N ILE A 24 -6.49 -12.22 0.25
CA ILE A 24 -7.45 -11.09 0.28
C ILE A 24 -7.07 -10.06 -0.80
N CYS A 25 -5.80 -9.69 -0.91
CA CYS A 25 -5.33 -8.77 -1.95
C CYS A 25 -5.55 -9.32 -3.37
N GLY A 26 -5.41 -10.64 -3.56
CA GLY A 26 -5.72 -11.31 -4.81
C GLY A 26 -7.21 -11.20 -5.19
N ASN A 27 -8.10 -11.46 -4.25
CA ASN A 27 -9.55 -11.30 -4.44
C ASN A 27 -9.91 -9.84 -4.76
N ILE A 28 -9.32 -8.89 -4.04
CA ILE A 28 -9.49 -7.45 -4.31
C ILE A 28 -9.04 -7.11 -5.73
N HIS A 29 -7.90 -7.66 -6.17
CA HIS A 29 -7.44 -7.47 -7.54
C HIS A 29 -8.48 -7.93 -8.56
N LEU A 30 -9.05 -9.13 -8.41
CA LEU A 30 -10.09 -9.68 -9.28
C LEU A 30 -11.32 -8.76 -9.36
N GLU A 31 -11.77 -8.25 -8.22
CA GLU A 31 -12.89 -7.30 -8.16
C GLU A 31 -12.57 -5.94 -8.80
N LEU A 32 -11.35 -5.44 -8.64
CA LEU A 32 -10.91 -4.20 -9.28
C LEU A 32 -10.74 -4.39 -10.80
N LYS A 33 -10.29 -5.56 -11.26
CA LYS A 33 -10.08 -5.90 -12.66
C LYS A 33 -11.36 -5.88 -13.48
N LYS A 34 -12.51 -6.17 -12.86
CA LYS A 34 -13.84 -6.04 -13.50
C LYS A 34 -14.11 -4.61 -14.00
N ARG A 35 -13.51 -3.60 -13.38
CA ARG A 35 -13.68 -2.18 -13.74
C ARG A 35 -12.46 -1.57 -14.41
N PHE A 36 -11.27 -2.04 -14.10
CA PHE A 36 -10.00 -1.50 -14.55
C PHE A 36 -9.16 -2.58 -15.20
N SER A 37 -9.27 -2.74 -16.52
CA SER A 37 -8.54 -3.77 -17.28
C SER A 37 -7.02 -3.65 -17.16
N ASN A 38 -6.51 -2.46 -16.83
CA ASN A 38 -5.09 -2.14 -16.69
C ASN A 38 -4.64 -2.07 -15.21
N ILE A 39 -5.38 -2.69 -14.26
CA ILE A 39 -5.00 -2.72 -12.86
C ILE A 39 -3.74 -3.57 -12.63
N LEU A 40 -2.91 -3.12 -11.72
CA LEU A 40 -1.76 -3.87 -11.21
C LEU A 40 -1.77 -3.81 -9.68
N THR A 41 -1.65 -4.96 -9.04
CA THR A 41 -1.44 -5.05 -7.59
C THR A 41 0.01 -5.35 -7.31
N ILE A 42 0.65 -4.54 -6.46
CA ILE A 42 1.97 -4.82 -5.92
C ILE A 42 1.78 -5.42 -4.54
N ILE A 43 2.45 -6.54 -4.27
CA ILE A 43 2.46 -7.15 -2.93
C ILE A 43 3.90 -7.19 -2.44
N ILE A 44 4.13 -6.58 -1.27
CA ILE A 44 5.40 -6.61 -0.54
C ILE A 44 5.13 -7.36 0.77
N PRO A 45 5.40 -8.66 0.84
CA PRO A 45 5.16 -9.42 2.06
C PRO A 45 6.14 -9.02 3.16
N ARG A 46 5.70 -9.13 4.41
CA ARG A 46 6.57 -8.90 5.58
C ARG A 46 7.71 -9.92 5.64
N HIS A 47 7.43 -11.14 5.21
CA HIS A 47 8.32 -12.29 5.23
C HIS A 47 8.51 -12.80 3.80
N ILE A 48 9.66 -12.48 3.18
CA ILE A 48 9.95 -12.81 1.77
C ILE A 48 10.14 -14.30 1.52
N GLU A 49 10.51 -15.07 2.54
CA GLU A 49 10.62 -16.53 2.48
C GLU A 49 9.30 -17.23 2.13
N ARG A 50 8.18 -16.51 2.26
CA ARG A 50 6.84 -17.00 1.88
C ARG A 50 6.47 -16.73 0.42
N CYS A 51 7.32 -16.07 -0.36
CA CYS A 51 6.95 -15.61 -1.70
C CYS A 51 6.53 -16.72 -2.64
N GLU A 52 7.18 -17.89 -2.62
CA GLU A 52 6.77 -19.02 -3.45
C GLU A 52 5.37 -19.55 -3.05
N GLN A 53 5.10 -19.65 -1.74
CA GLN A 53 3.77 -20.02 -1.27
C GLN A 53 2.71 -18.99 -1.68
N ILE A 54 3.01 -17.69 -1.52
CA ILE A 54 2.11 -16.59 -1.92
C ILE A 54 1.81 -16.65 -3.41
N LYS A 55 2.83 -16.85 -4.24
CA LYS A 55 2.69 -17.01 -5.69
C LYS A 55 1.77 -18.18 -6.05
N ASN A 56 1.97 -19.34 -5.40
CA ASN A 56 1.14 -20.51 -5.63
C ASN A 56 -0.33 -20.26 -5.24
N ASP A 57 -0.57 -19.59 -4.11
CA ASP A 57 -1.92 -19.28 -3.66
C ASP A 57 -2.61 -18.26 -4.58
N LEU A 58 -1.91 -17.26 -5.09
CA LEU A 58 -2.43 -16.32 -6.07
C LEU A 58 -2.66 -16.96 -7.45
N ASN A 59 -1.82 -17.90 -7.87
CA ASN A 59 -2.01 -18.66 -9.11
C ASN A 59 -3.29 -19.53 -9.05
N LYS A 60 -3.66 -20.08 -7.87
CA LYS A 60 -4.94 -20.79 -7.68
C LYS A 60 -6.15 -19.89 -7.92
N LEU A 61 -5.99 -18.57 -7.76
CA LEU A 61 -7.01 -17.56 -8.12
C LEU A 61 -6.97 -17.18 -9.60
N ASN A 62 -6.20 -17.89 -10.44
CA ASN A 62 -5.96 -17.59 -11.85
C ASN A 62 -5.32 -16.20 -12.08
N LEU A 63 -4.56 -15.68 -11.10
CA LEU A 63 -3.82 -14.43 -11.24
C LEU A 63 -2.43 -14.70 -11.84
N LYS A 64 -2.02 -13.85 -12.78
CA LYS A 64 -0.67 -13.89 -13.38
C LYS A 64 0.31 -13.14 -12.49
N VAL A 65 1.12 -13.89 -11.74
CA VAL A 65 2.07 -13.35 -10.78
C VAL A 65 3.46 -13.23 -11.41
N HIS A 66 4.03 -12.03 -11.36
CA HIS A 66 5.45 -11.78 -11.67
C HIS A 66 6.21 -11.56 -10.36
N MET A 67 7.20 -12.40 -10.09
CA MET A 67 8.13 -12.17 -8.99
C MET A 67 9.19 -11.13 -9.40
N ASP A 68 9.61 -10.31 -8.43
CA ASP A 68 10.61 -9.26 -8.68
C ASP A 68 12.00 -9.83 -8.99
N GLU A 69 12.14 -10.32 -10.20
CA GLU A 69 13.38 -10.86 -10.75
C GLU A 69 13.94 -9.89 -11.81
N PRO A 70 15.10 -9.21 -11.55
CA PRO A 70 15.64 -8.17 -12.44
C PRO A 70 15.92 -8.64 -13.87
N GLN A 71 16.20 -9.93 -14.05
CA GLN A 71 16.51 -10.56 -15.32
C GLN A 71 15.26 -10.84 -16.17
N LYS A 72 14.11 -11.04 -15.56
CA LYS A 72 12.87 -11.39 -16.25
C LYS A 72 12.13 -10.16 -16.74
N LYS A 73 11.67 -10.21 -17.99
CA LYS A 73 10.80 -9.18 -18.56
C LYS A 73 9.40 -9.31 -17.94
N ILE A 74 8.88 -8.19 -17.42
CA ILE A 74 7.51 -8.14 -16.90
C ILE A 74 6.53 -8.22 -18.07
N SER A 75 5.63 -9.20 -18.04
CA SER A 75 4.59 -9.34 -19.06
C SER A 75 3.52 -8.25 -18.92
N SER A 76 3.01 -7.75 -20.06
CA SER A 76 1.96 -6.74 -20.10
C SER A 76 0.67 -7.18 -19.39
N ASN A 77 0.41 -8.48 -19.35
CA ASN A 77 -0.76 -9.08 -18.71
C ASN A 77 -0.52 -9.53 -17.25
N THR A 78 0.57 -9.07 -16.62
CA THR A 78 0.80 -9.32 -15.18
C THR A 78 -0.28 -8.67 -14.34
N ASP A 79 -0.90 -9.45 -13.47
CA ASP A 79 -1.91 -9.03 -12.50
C ASP A 79 -1.29 -8.60 -11.17
N VAL A 80 -0.34 -9.38 -10.67
CA VAL A 80 0.33 -9.15 -9.40
C VAL A 80 1.84 -9.09 -9.60
N TYR A 81 2.45 -8.03 -9.07
CA TYR A 81 3.90 -7.89 -8.94
C TYR A 81 4.28 -8.22 -7.50
N LEU A 82 4.90 -9.37 -7.28
CA LEU A 82 5.29 -9.87 -5.97
C LEU A 82 6.76 -9.53 -5.69
N VAL A 83 6.99 -8.73 -4.66
CA VAL A 83 8.33 -8.30 -4.25
C VAL A 83 8.94 -9.35 -3.32
N ASN A 84 10.02 -10.00 -3.77
CA ASN A 84 10.70 -11.10 -3.08
C ASN A 84 12.08 -10.71 -2.53
N SER A 85 12.30 -9.43 -2.27
CA SER A 85 13.57 -8.92 -1.75
C SER A 85 13.35 -7.80 -0.73
N TYR A 86 14.21 -7.74 0.27
CA TYR A 86 14.19 -6.67 1.27
C TYR A 86 14.66 -5.33 0.71
N GLY A 87 14.33 -4.25 1.43
CA GLY A 87 14.83 -2.89 1.15
C GLY A 87 14.14 -2.14 0.02
N LYS A 88 13.18 -2.75 -0.69
CA LYS A 88 12.51 -2.11 -1.84
C LYS A 88 11.26 -1.29 -1.50
N THR A 89 10.80 -1.30 -0.26
CA THR A 89 9.57 -0.63 0.18
C THR A 89 9.57 0.86 -0.21
N LYS A 90 10.66 1.56 0.07
CA LYS A 90 10.81 3.00 -0.26
C LYS A 90 10.66 3.27 -1.76
N PHE A 91 11.24 2.41 -2.61
CA PHE A 91 11.10 2.54 -4.05
C PHE A 91 9.65 2.49 -4.49
N PHE A 92 8.86 1.55 -3.94
CA PHE A 92 7.44 1.45 -4.29
C PHE A 92 6.60 2.58 -3.68
N PHE A 93 6.91 3.07 -2.49
CA PHE A 93 6.23 4.23 -1.90
C PHE A 93 6.48 5.53 -2.68
N ASP A 94 7.63 5.65 -3.34
CA ASP A 94 7.91 6.77 -4.25
C ASP A 94 7.09 6.69 -5.55
N LYS A 95 6.73 5.51 -6.01
CA LYS A 95 6.08 5.29 -7.31
C LYS A 95 4.57 5.04 -7.22
N VAL A 96 4.07 4.60 -6.07
CA VAL A 96 2.68 4.18 -5.87
C VAL A 96 2.03 5.02 -4.79
N GLN A 97 0.93 5.66 -5.13
CA GLN A 97 0.23 6.56 -4.22
C GLN A 97 -0.69 5.86 -3.22
N ASN A 98 -1.28 4.72 -3.61
CA ASN A 98 -2.32 4.06 -2.82
C ASN A 98 -1.71 2.83 -2.16
N ILE A 99 -1.53 2.90 -0.86
CA ILE A 99 -0.85 1.88 -0.07
C ILE A 99 -1.82 1.30 0.96
N PHE A 100 -2.02 -0.01 0.93
CA PHE A 100 -2.59 -0.75 2.04
C PHE A 100 -1.45 -1.28 2.91
N LEU A 101 -1.48 -0.99 4.21
CA LEU A 101 -0.51 -1.50 5.17
C LEU A 101 -1.05 -2.76 5.86
N GLY A 102 -0.34 -3.86 5.64
CA GLY A 102 -0.69 -5.18 6.14
C GLY A 102 -0.52 -5.36 7.65
N GLY A 103 -0.80 -6.57 8.14
CA GLY A 103 -0.90 -6.88 9.55
C GLY A 103 -2.05 -6.14 10.23
N SER A 104 -2.96 -5.59 9.45
CA SER A 104 -4.02 -4.71 9.93
C SER A 104 -5.45 -5.20 9.67
N LEU A 105 -5.68 -6.08 8.68
CA LEU A 105 -6.94 -6.80 8.51
C LEU A 105 -7.01 -8.07 9.36
N ILE A 106 -5.88 -8.55 9.80
CA ILE A 106 -5.74 -9.67 10.74
C ILE A 106 -5.29 -9.16 12.11
N LYS A 107 -5.49 -9.95 13.17
CA LYS A 107 -5.11 -9.58 14.56
C LYS A 107 -3.60 -9.63 14.79
N HIS A 108 -2.84 -8.82 14.06
CA HIS A 108 -1.37 -8.76 14.18
C HIS A 108 -0.88 -7.47 14.85
N GLY A 109 -1.62 -6.36 14.77
CA GLY A 109 -1.25 -5.10 15.43
C GLY A 109 -0.85 -3.97 14.49
N GLY A 110 -0.85 -4.23 13.17
CA GLY A 110 -0.52 -3.25 12.14
C GLY A 110 0.98 -3.02 11.96
N GLN A 111 1.33 -2.20 10.98
CA GLN A 111 2.68 -1.79 10.62
C GLN A 111 2.84 -0.29 10.76
N ASN A 112 4.09 0.19 10.95
CA ASN A 112 4.37 1.62 11.10
C ASN A 112 4.02 2.40 9.82
N PRO A 113 3.07 3.36 9.87
CA PRO A 113 2.63 4.09 8.68
C PRO A 113 3.52 5.29 8.31
N LEU A 114 4.47 5.68 9.16
CA LEU A 114 5.23 6.93 8.99
C LEU A 114 6.07 6.95 7.72
N GLU A 115 6.62 5.82 7.31
CA GLU A 115 7.41 5.77 6.08
C GLU A 115 6.53 6.05 4.86
N ALA A 116 5.39 5.36 4.70
CA ALA A 116 4.44 5.62 3.62
C ALA A 116 3.91 7.06 3.65
N ALA A 117 3.63 7.60 4.85
CA ALA A 117 3.21 8.99 5.01
C ALA A 117 4.26 9.99 4.52
N ARG A 118 5.55 9.78 4.82
CA ARG A 118 6.66 10.63 4.34
C ARG A 118 6.77 10.70 2.82
N PHE A 119 6.43 9.61 2.13
CA PHE A 119 6.35 9.59 0.66
C PHE A 119 5.06 10.21 0.11
N GLY A 120 4.15 10.64 0.96
CA GLY A 120 2.89 11.27 0.54
C GLY A 120 1.85 10.28 0.03
N CYS A 121 1.91 9.04 0.48
CA CYS A 121 0.97 8.01 0.10
C CYS A 121 -0.40 8.19 0.78
N ASN A 122 -1.46 7.78 0.09
CA ASN A 122 -2.76 7.52 0.70
C ASN A 122 -2.67 6.18 1.42
N ILE A 123 -2.77 6.18 2.73
CA ILE A 123 -2.61 5.00 3.56
C ILE A 123 -3.97 4.41 3.88
N LEU A 124 -4.13 3.13 3.57
CA LEU A 124 -5.29 2.33 3.96
C LEU A 124 -4.84 1.28 4.97
N ASN A 125 -5.61 1.07 6.02
CA ASN A 125 -5.29 0.10 7.05
C ASN A 125 -6.55 -0.57 7.59
N GLY A 126 -6.44 -1.81 8.00
CA GLY A 126 -7.51 -2.53 8.69
C GLY A 126 -7.73 -2.03 10.12
N PRO A 127 -8.63 -2.69 10.89
CA PRO A 127 -8.98 -2.28 12.24
C PRO A 127 -7.89 -2.59 13.29
N TYR A 128 -6.99 -3.53 13.01
CA TYR A 128 -6.02 -4.02 13.97
C TYR A 128 -4.68 -3.28 13.82
N VAL A 129 -4.56 -2.13 14.50
CA VAL A 129 -3.38 -1.23 14.46
C VAL A 129 -2.89 -0.84 15.85
N GLN A 130 -3.14 -1.70 16.85
CA GLN A 130 -2.88 -1.39 18.25
C GLN A 130 -1.43 -1.01 18.56
N ASN A 131 -0.45 -1.57 17.82
CA ASN A 131 0.97 -1.26 18.00
C ASN A 131 1.32 0.19 17.60
N PHE A 132 0.47 0.85 16.79
CA PHE A 132 0.69 2.20 16.25
C PHE A 132 -0.56 3.06 16.37
N LYS A 133 -1.44 2.76 17.33
CA LYS A 133 -2.79 3.35 17.48
C LYS A 133 -2.79 4.89 17.43
N GLU A 134 -1.90 5.52 18.19
CA GLU A 134 -1.87 6.99 18.27
C GLU A 134 -1.38 7.62 16.95
N ILE A 135 -0.44 6.97 16.27
CA ILE A 135 0.05 7.43 14.97
C ILE A 135 -1.08 7.34 13.94
N TYR A 136 -1.80 6.23 13.87
CA TYR A 136 -2.93 6.09 12.96
C TYR A 136 -4.05 7.08 13.25
N LYS A 137 -4.41 7.31 14.51
CA LYS A 137 -5.38 8.36 14.89
C LYS A 137 -4.96 9.74 14.38
N PHE A 138 -3.68 10.09 14.56
CA PHE A 138 -3.14 11.35 14.08
C PHE A 138 -3.22 11.47 12.55
N LEU A 139 -2.81 10.43 11.82
CA LEU A 139 -2.85 10.41 10.37
C LEU A 139 -4.28 10.44 9.82
N GLU A 140 -5.23 9.74 10.47
CA GLU A 140 -6.65 9.73 10.11
C GLU A 140 -7.29 11.10 10.31
N LYS A 141 -7.07 11.76 11.47
CA LYS A 141 -7.50 13.14 11.73
C LYS A 141 -7.01 14.12 10.66
N ASN A 142 -5.86 13.85 10.08
CA ASN A 142 -5.26 14.67 9.03
C ASN A 142 -5.60 14.20 7.61
N ASN A 143 -6.51 13.23 7.42
CA ASN A 143 -6.89 12.65 6.13
C ASN A 143 -5.69 12.09 5.33
N ILE A 144 -4.69 11.53 6.02
CA ILE A 144 -3.52 10.88 5.43
C ILE A 144 -3.69 9.37 5.44
N SER A 145 -4.30 8.82 6.49
CA SER A 145 -4.71 7.43 6.55
C SER A 145 -6.21 7.27 6.62
N ARG A 146 -6.69 6.09 6.27
CA ARG A 146 -8.08 5.69 6.40
C ARG A 146 -8.21 4.28 6.90
N LYS A 147 -8.95 4.12 8.00
CA LYS A 147 -9.35 2.82 8.51
C LYS A 147 -10.39 2.18 7.59
N ILE A 148 -10.19 0.90 7.29
CA ILE A 148 -11.03 0.04 6.47
C ILE A 148 -11.46 -1.14 7.31
N SER A 149 -12.75 -1.39 7.43
CA SER A 149 -13.29 -2.41 8.31
C SER A 149 -13.21 -3.84 7.73
N ASN A 150 -13.24 -3.96 6.39
CA ASN A 150 -13.27 -5.23 5.69
C ASN A 150 -12.85 -5.09 4.22
N GLU A 151 -12.73 -6.24 3.54
CA GLU A 151 -12.35 -6.33 2.12
C GLU A 151 -13.27 -5.50 1.20
N LYS A 152 -14.59 -5.58 1.39
CA LYS A 152 -15.56 -4.85 0.57
C LYS A 152 -15.37 -3.33 0.66
N GLU A 153 -15.08 -2.82 1.84
CA GLU A 153 -14.79 -1.41 2.05
C GLU A 153 -13.47 -1.01 1.38
N LEU A 154 -12.43 -1.86 1.46
CA LEU A 154 -11.15 -1.64 0.79
C LEU A 154 -11.33 -1.56 -0.73
N ILE A 155 -12.09 -2.48 -1.34
CA ILE A 155 -12.42 -2.44 -2.77
C ILE A 155 -13.09 -1.12 -3.15
N ASN A 156 -14.12 -0.72 -2.41
CA ASN A 156 -14.88 0.50 -2.69
C ASN A 156 -14.00 1.76 -2.59
N TYR A 157 -13.09 1.77 -1.62
CA TYR A 157 -12.20 2.91 -1.44
C TYR A 157 -11.11 2.96 -2.52
N LEU A 158 -10.52 1.83 -2.86
CA LEU A 158 -9.56 1.74 -3.96
C LEU A 158 -10.21 2.13 -5.30
N ARG A 159 -11.45 1.73 -5.57
CA ARG A 159 -12.20 2.19 -6.76
C ARG A 159 -12.29 3.71 -6.84
N LYS A 160 -12.52 4.39 -5.70
CA LYS A 160 -12.55 5.86 -5.65
C LYS A 160 -11.17 6.48 -5.89
N LEU A 161 -10.14 5.94 -5.25
CA LEU A 161 -8.78 6.44 -5.36
C LEU A 161 -8.18 6.24 -6.76
N LEU A 162 -8.40 5.08 -7.37
CA LEU A 162 -7.88 4.73 -8.69
C LEU A 162 -8.55 5.50 -9.85
N ASN A 163 -9.70 6.11 -9.60
CA ASN A 163 -10.36 7.03 -10.55
C ASN A 163 -9.84 8.47 -10.48
N LYS A 164 -9.18 8.86 -9.37
CA LYS A 164 -8.70 10.22 -9.17
C LYS A 164 -7.22 10.31 -9.51
N LYS A 165 -6.82 11.31 -10.30
CA LYS A 165 -5.42 11.75 -10.37
C LYS A 165 -5.13 12.55 -9.08
N ILE A 166 -4.63 11.90 -8.04
CA ILE A 166 -4.29 12.58 -6.79
C ILE A 166 -2.91 13.21 -6.93
N LYS A 167 -2.79 14.49 -6.51
CA LYS A 167 -1.51 15.21 -6.52
C LYS A 167 -0.71 14.83 -5.26
N ILE A 168 0.33 14.02 -5.40
CA ILE A 168 1.29 13.60 -4.32
C ILE A 168 1.72 14.79 -3.46
N ASN A 169 1.96 15.94 -4.06
CA ASN A 169 2.42 17.15 -3.38
C ASN A 169 1.51 17.67 -2.25
N GLN A 170 0.24 17.27 -2.21
CA GLN A 170 -0.70 17.78 -1.18
C GLN A 170 -0.47 17.15 0.18
N ILE A 171 -0.26 15.82 0.24
CA ILE A 171 -0.03 15.10 1.50
C ILE A 171 1.34 15.48 2.07
N GLN A 172 2.38 15.54 1.24
CA GLN A 172 3.72 15.95 1.67
C GLN A 172 3.74 17.38 2.21
N LYS A 173 3.08 18.33 1.52
CA LYS A 173 2.94 19.71 2.00
C LYS A 173 2.25 19.77 3.36
N LYS A 174 1.17 19.00 3.53
CA LYS A 174 0.42 18.93 4.78
C LYS A 174 1.27 18.40 5.93
N LEU A 175 2.03 17.31 5.70
CA LEU A 175 2.94 16.77 6.71
C LEU A 175 4.05 17.74 7.12
N ARG A 176 4.64 18.46 6.14
CA ARG A 176 5.65 19.48 6.42
C ARG A 176 5.08 20.62 7.27
N LEU A 177 3.87 21.08 6.95
CA LEU A 177 3.19 22.14 7.72
C LEU A 177 2.91 21.68 9.15
N ILE A 178 2.42 20.46 9.34
CA ILE A 178 2.16 19.88 10.66
C ILE A 178 3.45 19.79 11.47
N GLY A 179 4.54 19.28 10.86
CA GLY A 179 5.84 19.17 11.49
C GLY A 179 6.37 20.55 11.94
N LYS A 180 6.25 21.57 11.10
CA LYS A 180 6.62 22.95 11.44
C LYS A 180 5.81 23.49 12.62
N ASN A 181 4.49 23.31 12.62
CA ASN A 181 3.63 23.78 13.69
C ASN A 181 3.91 23.09 15.05
N ILE A 182 4.29 21.80 15.01
CA ILE A 182 4.69 21.07 16.23
C ILE A 182 5.99 21.67 16.79
N LEU A 183 6.99 21.88 15.94
CA LEU A 183 8.27 22.48 16.34
C LEU A 183 8.08 23.89 16.94
N GLU A 184 7.29 24.75 16.28
CA GLU A 184 7.01 26.11 16.77
C GLU A 184 6.31 26.11 18.13
N LYS A 185 5.37 25.17 18.38
CA LYS A 185 4.76 25.02 19.69
C LYS A 185 5.75 24.57 20.74
N SER A 186 6.57 23.58 20.45
CA SER A 186 7.59 23.07 21.39
C SER A 186 8.60 24.15 21.75
N TYR A 187 9.03 25.00 20.82
CA TYR A 187 9.90 26.14 21.12
C TYR A 187 9.25 27.16 22.04
N LYS A 188 7.94 27.46 21.87
CA LYS A 188 7.20 28.40 22.72
C LYS A 188 6.94 27.89 24.15
N GLU A 189 6.99 26.59 24.35
CA GLU A 189 6.82 25.97 25.68
C GLU A 189 8.15 25.90 26.48
N ILE A 190 9.29 26.08 25.80
CA ILE A 190 10.63 26.02 26.38
C ILE A 190 11.20 27.45 26.61
N SER A 191 10.67 28.45 25.93
CA SER A 191 11.03 29.86 26.06
C SER A 191 10.15 30.58 27.08
#